data_59c1aebf3a12f2e27aba1f60e209c6d9
#
_entry.id   59c1aebf3a12f2e27aba1f60e209c6d9
#
_cell.length_a   1.000
_cell.length_b   1.000
_cell.length_c   1.000
_cell.angle_alpha   90.00
_cell.angle_beta   90.00
_cell.angle_gamma   90.00
#
_symmetry.space_group_name_H-M   'P 1'
#
loop_
_entity.id
_entity.type
_entity.pdbx_description
1 polymer ?
#
loop_
_entity_poly.entity_id
_entity_poly.type
_entity_poly.pdbx_seq_one_letter_code
_entity_poly.pdbx_strand_id
1 'polypeptide(L)'
;MADVKVKLVSMDGEAFEVDAKVAVMSQLVQTLVADEEEQGDEVQEIPLPNVKAHVLAKVVEFCQHHKDAAMAEIQKPLKSNVLSESVDEWDANFVDGADQELLFELILAANYMDIKSLLDLSCAKVACMIKGKTPEEIRATFGITEEFTEEEQQRILEENKWCEDV
;
A
#
# COMPACT_ATOMS: atom_id res chain seq x y z
N MET A 1 12.73 29.70 1.99
CA MET A 1 12.89 28.66 3.02
C MET A 1 13.66 27.54 2.38
N ALA A 2 14.78 27.13 2.96
CA ALA A 2 15.51 25.99 2.45
C ALA A 2 14.58 24.77 2.49
N ASP A 3 14.51 24.03 1.38
CA ASP A 3 13.77 22.77 1.36
C ASP A 3 14.52 21.79 2.27
N VAL A 4 13.95 21.59 3.45
CA VAL A 4 14.48 20.61 4.42
C VAL A 4 14.34 19.23 3.80
N LYS A 5 15.44 18.50 3.74
CA LYS A 5 15.48 17.14 3.21
C LYS A 5 15.74 16.13 4.31
N VAL A 6 15.22 14.94 4.11
CA VAL A 6 15.48 13.78 4.96
C VAL A 6 15.97 12.61 4.11
N LYS A 7 16.73 11.71 4.71
CA LYS A 7 17.16 10.46 4.06
C LYS A 7 16.39 9.30 4.66
N LEU A 8 15.59 8.64 3.82
CA LEU A 8 14.94 7.40 4.16
C LEU A 8 15.88 6.24 3.82
N VAL A 9 16.23 5.42 4.79
CA VAL A 9 17.17 4.31 4.61
C VAL A 9 16.42 2.98 4.65
N SER A 10 16.49 2.23 3.54
CA SER A 10 15.87 0.91 3.42
C SER A 10 16.56 -0.15 4.28
N MET A 11 15.91 -1.32 4.43
CA MET A 11 16.51 -2.45 5.11
C MET A 11 17.81 -2.94 4.45
N ASP A 12 17.97 -2.69 3.15
CA ASP A 12 19.14 -3.06 2.34
C ASP A 12 20.27 -1.99 2.46
N GLY A 13 20.05 -0.92 3.22
CA GLY A 13 21.01 0.17 3.41
C GLY A 13 21.03 1.20 2.29
N GLU A 14 20.08 1.18 1.35
CA GLU A 14 19.95 2.19 0.31
C GLU A 14 19.25 3.43 0.86
N ALA A 15 19.83 4.61 0.61
CA ALA A 15 19.32 5.88 1.10
C ALA A 15 18.60 6.66 -0.01
N PHE A 16 17.41 7.15 0.31
CA PHE A 16 16.59 7.99 -0.56
C PHE A 16 16.47 9.38 0.05
N GLU A 17 17.05 10.36 -0.61
CA GLU A 17 16.92 11.76 -0.21
C GLU A 17 15.61 12.33 -0.75
N VAL A 18 14.74 12.77 0.15
CA VAL A 18 13.42 13.31 -0.18
C VAL A 18 13.16 14.60 0.58
N ASP A 19 12.32 15.47 0.01
CA ASP A 19 11.86 16.66 0.71
C ASP A 19 11.07 16.26 1.97
N ALA A 20 11.31 16.93 3.08
CA ALA A 20 10.61 16.65 4.33
C ALA A 20 9.09 16.69 4.18
N LYS A 21 8.56 17.62 3.35
CA LYS A 21 7.14 17.71 3.04
C LYS A 21 6.56 16.45 2.38
N VAL A 22 7.39 15.77 1.59
CA VAL A 22 7.02 14.49 0.93
C VAL A 22 7.11 13.35 1.94
N ALA A 23 8.17 13.31 2.73
CA ALA A 23 8.41 12.25 3.70
C ALA A 23 7.35 12.21 4.82
N VAL A 24 6.86 13.36 5.27
CA VAL A 24 5.84 13.45 6.33
C VAL A 24 4.43 13.03 5.90
N MET A 25 4.22 12.62 4.66
CA MET A 25 3.01 11.88 4.27
C MET A 25 2.93 10.52 4.99
N SER A 26 4.07 9.97 5.39
CA SER A 26 4.16 8.86 6.34
C SER A 26 4.01 9.40 7.77
N GLN A 27 3.02 8.92 8.51
CA GLN A 27 2.84 9.29 9.92
C GLN A 27 4.00 8.80 10.78
N LEU A 28 4.58 7.64 10.44
CA LEU A 28 5.77 7.13 11.11
C LEU A 28 6.94 8.12 10.96
N VAL A 29 7.22 8.55 9.74
CA VAL A 29 8.30 9.51 9.45
C VAL A 29 8.01 10.86 10.10
N GLN A 30 6.77 11.33 10.05
CA GLN A 30 6.36 12.57 10.70
C GLN A 30 6.66 12.55 12.21
N THR A 31 6.37 11.45 12.89
CA THR A 31 6.66 11.30 14.31
C THR A 31 8.16 11.31 14.58
N LEU A 32 8.95 10.58 13.79
CA LEU A 32 10.41 10.52 13.94
C LEU A 32 11.08 11.86 13.68
N VAL A 33 10.61 12.62 12.68
CA VAL A 33 11.12 13.97 12.39
C VAL A 33 10.79 14.94 13.53
N ALA A 34 9.58 14.86 14.08
CA ALA A 34 9.15 15.75 15.17
C ALA A 34 9.95 15.53 16.47
N ASP A 35 10.35 14.28 16.74
CA ASP A 35 11.13 13.95 17.94
C ASP A 35 12.58 14.44 17.88
N GLU A 36 13.11 14.75 16.69
CA GLU A 36 14.51 15.11 16.48
C GLU A 36 14.74 16.60 16.07
N GLU A 37 13.72 17.45 16.12
CA GLU A 37 13.85 18.89 15.80
C GLU A 37 14.93 19.65 16.61
N GLU A 38 15.55 19.00 17.61
CA GLU A 38 16.62 19.58 18.43
C GLU A 38 18.05 19.39 17.87
N GLN A 39 18.23 18.69 16.75
CA GLN A 39 19.57 18.31 16.23
C GLN A 39 19.98 19.02 14.93
N GLY A 40 20.05 20.35 14.90
CA GLY A 40 20.90 21.11 13.96
C GLY A 40 20.65 20.94 12.44
N ASP A 41 21.50 21.57 11.62
CA ASP A 41 21.44 21.69 10.14
C ASP A 41 21.80 20.40 9.35
N GLU A 42 21.93 19.24 9.97
CA GLU A 42 22.26 17.99 9.27
C GLU A 42 21.01 17.31 8.71
N VAL A 43 21.16 16.71 7.51
CA VAL A 43 20.09 15.92 6.87
C VAL A 43 19.81 14.70 7.73
N GLN A 44 18.62 14.64 8.32
CA GLN A 44 18.21 13.57 9.19
C GLN A 44 18.13 12.24 8.44
N GLU A 45 18.72 11.17 8.98
CA GLU A 45 18.61 9.82 8.46
C GLU A 45 17.54 9.04 9.23
N ILE A 46 16.56 8.51 8.49
CA ILE A 46 15.42 7.75 9.06
C ILE A 46 15.52 6.31 8.60
N PRO A 47 15.90 5.38 9.48
CA PRO A 47 15.99 3.98 9.15
C PRO A 47 14.59 3.34 9.05
N LEU A 48 14.36 2.58 7.97
CA LEU A 48 13.14 1.82 7.72
C LEU A 48 13.49 0.34 7.56
N PRO A 49 13.75 -0.37 8.67
CA PRO A 49 14.29 -1.74 8.65
C PRO A 49 13.35 -2.79 8.07
N ASN A 50 12.07 -2.48 7.91
CA ASN A 50 11.07 -3.39 7.38
C ASN A 50 10.68 -3.08 5.91
N VAL A 51 11.39 -2.16 5.25
CA VAL A 51 11.08 -1.75 3.88
C VAL A 51 12.30 -1.99 2.99
N LYS A 52 12.15 -2.83 1.97
CA LYS A 52 13.18 -3.07 0.95
C LYS A 52 13.38 -1.85 0.06
N ALA A 53 14.57 -1.70 -0.51
CA ALA A 53 14.92 -0.55 -1.35
C ALA A 53 13.98 -0.36 -2.55
N HIS A 54 13.68 -1.41 -3.31
CA HIS A 54 12.78 -1.31 -4.46
C HIS A 54 11.34 -0.95 -4.09
N VAL A 55 10.87 -1.37 -2.92
CA VAL A 55 9.56 -1.01 -2.37
C VAL A 55 9.56 0.44 -1.91
N LEU A 56 10.61 0.86 -1.20
CA LEU A 56 10.76 2.25 -0.74
C LEU A 56 10.82 3.23 -1.91
N ALA A 57 11.49 2.87 -3.02
CA ALA A 57 11.50 3.66 -4.23
C ALA A 57 10.08 3.93 -4.76
N LYS A 58 9.22 2.91 -4.75
CA LYS A 58 7.82 3.03 -5.15
C LYS A 58 6.99 3.86 -4.18
N VAL A 59 7.22 3.73 -2.88
CA VAL A 59 6.57 4.56 -1.86
C VAL A 59 6.95 6.03 -2.05
N VAL A 60 8.22 6.32 -2.29
CA VAL A 60 8.70 7.69 -2.55
C VAL A 60 8.07 8.26 -3.84
N GLU A 61 8.00 7.47 -4.91
CA GLU A 61 7.34 7.87 -6.17
C GLU A 61 5.87 8.27 -5.93
N PHE A 62 5.12 7.48 -5.17
CA PHE A 62 3.75 7.78 -4.79
C PHE A 62 3.65 9.09 -3.99
N CYS A 63 4.46 9.25 -2.96
CA CYS A 63 4.46 10.44 -2.12
C CYS A 63 4.87 11.70 -2.91
N GLN A 64 5.84 11.61 -3.81
CA GLN A 64 6.24 12.71 -4.67
C GLN A 64 5.14 13.13 -5.64
N HIS A 65 4.39 12.18 -6.18
CA HIS A 65 3.25 12.47 -7.06
C HIS A 65 2.15 13.23 -6.32
N HIS A 66 1.87 12.84 -5.08
CA HIS A 66 0.78 13.41 -4.29
C HIS A 66 1.20 14.57 -3.37
N LYS A 67 2.42 15.08 -3.49
CA LYS A 67 2.94 16.16 -2.63
C LYS A 67 2.13 17.46 -2.69
N ASP A 68 1.60 17.78 -3.88
CA ASP A 68 0.87 19.03 -4.15
C ASP A 68 -0.65 18.82 -4.22
N ALA A 69 -1.10 17.60 -4.45
CA ALA A 69 -2.50 17.22 -4.53
C ALA A 69 -2.73 15.85 -3.89
N ALA A 70 -3.37 15.85 -2.75
CA ALA A 70 -3.70 14.61 -2.06
C ALA A 70 -4.59 13.70 -2.92
N MET A 71 -4.35 12.39 -2.84
CA MET A 71 -5.21 11.39 -3.50
C MET A 71 -6.65 11.53 -3.02
N ALA A 72 -7.60 11.47 -3.95
CA ALA A 72 -9.02 11.47 -3.62
C ALA A 72 -9.41 10.22 -2.81
N GLU A 73 -10.35 10.38 -1.90
CA GLU A 73 -10.84 9.27 -1.09
C GLU A 73 -11.55 8.24 -1.97
N ILE A 74 -11.18 6.99 -1.82
CA ILE A 74 -11.79 5.87 -2.56
C ILE A 74 -13.14 5.54 -1.93
N GLN A 75 -14.19 5.57 -2.75
CA GLN A 75 -15.53 5.18 -2.30
C GLN A 75 -15.63 3.68 -2.06
N LYS A 76 -16.20 3.31 -0.93
CA LYS A 76 -16.41 1.92 -0.52
C LYS A 76 -17.92 1.66 -0.30
N PRO A 77 -18.42 0.50 -0.74
CA PRO A 77 -17.76 -0.58 -1.48
C PRO A 77 -17.42 -0.17 -2.94
N LEU A 78 -16.41 -0.82 -3.53
CA LEU A 78 -16.05 -0.61 -4.93
C LEU A 78 -17.19 -1.07 -5.84
N LYS A 79 -17.55 -0.23 -6.82
CA LYS A 79 -18.65 -0.52 -7.77
C LYS A 79 -18.22 -1.35 -8.96
N SER A 80 -16.92 -1.34 -9.29
CA SER A 80 -16.35 -2.01 -10.43
C SER A 80 -15.11 -2.84 -10.03
N ASN A 81 -14.80 -3.86 -10.83
CA ASN A 81 -13.54 -4.59 -10.74
C ASN A 81 -12.42 -3.95 -11.56
N VAL A 82 -12.70 -2.81 -12.20
CA VAL A 82 -11.74 -2.00 -12.95
C VAL A 82 -11.34 -0.81 -12.06
N LEU A 83 -10.11 -0.81 -11.57
CA LEU A 83 -9.65 0.18 -10.60
C LEU A 83 -9.68 1.61 -11.15
N SER A 84 -9.37 1.82 -12.43
CA SER A 84 -9.41 3.14 -13.09
C SER A 84 -10.78 3.79 -13.14
N GLU A 85 -11.85 3.06 -12.85
CA GLU A 85 -13.20 3.62 -12.70
C GLU A 85 -13.46 4.18 -11.29
N SER A 86 -12.58 3.89 -10.33
CA SER A 86 -12.73 4.26 -8.92
C SER A 86 -11.64 5.21 -8.42
N VAL A 87 -10.50 5.31 -9.11
CA VAL A 87 -9.36 6.17 -8.78
C VAL A 87 -8.84 6.89 -10.02
N ASP A 88 -7.98 7.88 -9.83
CA ASP A 88 -7.34 8.58 -10.93
C ASP A 88 -6.46 7.64 -11.77
N GLU A 89 -6.31 7.96 -13.05
CA GLU A 89 -5.57 7.12 -14.00
C GLU A 89 -4.12 6.87 -13.57
N TRP A 90 -3.44 7.87 -13.02
CA TRP A 90 -2.08 7.70 -12.52
C TRP A 90 -2.02 6.69 -11.38
N ASP A 91 -2.93 6.78 -10.41
CA ASP A 91 -3.01 5.88 -9.27
C ASP A 91 -3.32 4.44 -9.71
N ALA A 92 -4.25 4.28 -10.64
CA ALA A 92 -4.55 2.97 -11.22
C ALA A 92 -3.32 2.36 -11.92
N ASN A 93 -2.64 3.12 -12.76
CA ASN A 93 -1.44 2.68 -13.46
C ASN A 93 -0.29 2.37 -12.52
N PHE A 94 -0.15 3.12 -11.43
CA PHE A 94 0.89 2.92 -10.43
C PHE A 94 0.81 1.52 -9.81
N VAL A 95 -0.38 1.07 -9.39
CA VAL A 95 -0.57 -0.25 -8.81
C VAL A 95 -0.76 -1.35 -9.85
N ASP A 96 -1.26 -1.03 -11.04
CA ASP A 96 -1.38 -1.99 -12.16
C ASP A 96 0.01 -2.37 -12.73
N GLY A 97 0.98 -1.47 -12.63
CA GLY A 97 2.37 -1.72 -13.01
C GLY A 97 3.15 -2.58 -12.02
N ALA A 98 2.63 -2.79 -10.82
CA ALA A 98 3.22 -3.65 -9.83
C ALA A 98 2.79 -5.12 -10.06
N ASP A 99 3.76 -6.05 -9.99
CA ASP A 99 3.43 -7.46 -9.89
C ASP A 99 2.79 -7.80 -8.53
N GLN A 100 2.30 -9.02 -8.39
CA GLN A 100 1.59 -9.43 -7.18
C GLN A 100 2.49 -9.36 -5.93
N GLU A 101 3.75 -9.75 -6.04
CA GLU A 101 4.70 -9.70 -4.93
C GLU A 101 4.95 -8.25 -4.49
N LEU A 102 5.22 -7.36 -5.43
CA LEU A 102 5.43 -5.93 -5.15
C LEU A 102 4.16 -5.29 -4.57
N LEU A 103 2.98 -5.65 -5.07
CA LEU A 103 1.71 -5.14 -4.54
C LEU A 103 1.53 -5.48 -3.06
N PHE A 104 1.81 -6.71 -2.66
CA PHE A 104 1.74 -7.11 -1.25
C PHE A 104 2.81 -6.44 -0.40
N GLU A 105 4.02 -6.29 -0.92
CA GLU A 105 5.07 -5.54 -0.23
C GLU A 105 4.72 -4.06 -0.07
N LEU A 106 4.04 -3.45 -1.04
CA LEU A 106 3.52 -2.08 -0.93
C LEU A 106 2.44 -1.96 0.16
N ILE A 107 1.56 -2.94 0.29
CA ILE A 107 0.55 -2.98 1.36
C ILE A 107 1.25 -3.01 2.73
N LEU A 108 2.22 -3.90 2.90
CA LEU A 108 2.98 -4.02 4.14
C LEU A 108 3.77 -2.74 4.46
N ALA A 109 4.42 -2.15 3.48
CA ALA A 109 5.17 -0.91 3.63
C ALA A 109 4.24 0.27 3.96
N ALA A 110 3.11 0.40 3.27
CA ALA A 110 2.12 1.45 3.53
C ALA A 110 1.53 1.35 4.94
N ASN A 111 1.29 0.14 5.43
CA ASN A 111 0.85 -0.09 6.79
C ASN A 111 1.95 0.22 7.81
N TYR A 112 3.18 -0.23 7.58
CA TYR A 112 4.33 0.03 8.46
C TYR A 112 4.66 1.52 8.56
N MET A 113 4.68 2.23 7.43
CA MET A 113 4.96 3.66 7.35
C MET A 113 3.75 4.54 7.70
N ASP A 114 2.58 3.94 7.87
CA ASP A 114 1.31 4.61 8.09
C ASP A 114 1.01 5.68 7.03
N ILE A 115 0.98 5.23 5.77
CA ILE A 115 0.54 6.03 4.61
C ILE A 115 -0.84 5.55 4.20
N LYS A 116 -1.87 6.10 4.79
CA LYS A 116 -3.26 5.66 4.63
C LYS A 116 -3.72 5.64 3.17
N SER A 117 -3.40 6.67 2.40
CA SER A 117 -3.81 6.77 0.98
C SER A 117 -3.18 5.66 0.13
N LEU A 118 -1.91 5.35 0.32
CA LEU A 118 -1.24 4.26 -0.38
C LEU A 118 -1.78 2.89 0.07
N LEU A 119 -2.07 2.73 1.36
CA LEU A 119 -2.69 1.52 1.88
C LEU A 119 -4.08 1.30 1.26
N ASP A 120 -4.92 2.34 1.23
CA ASP A 120 -6.24 2.28 0.62
C ASP A 120 -6.17 1.95 -0.88
N LEU A 121 -5.26 2.57 -1.62
CA LEU A 121 -5.05 2.30 -3.05
C LEU A 121 -4.63 0.85 -3.31
N SER A 122 -3.63 0.37 -2.57
CA SER A 122 -3.11 -0.98 -2.72
C SER A 122 -4.15 -2.04 -2.34
N CYS A 123 -4.91 -1.82 -1.27
CA CYS A 123 -6.02 -2.68 -0.88
C CYS A 123 -7.18 -2.64 -1.89
N ALA A 124 -7.47 -1.49 -2.48
CA ALA A 124 -8.47 -1.37 -3.54
C ALA A 124 -8.09 -2.20 -4.78
N LYS A 125 -6.80 -2.23 -5.14
CA LYS A 125 -6.31 -3.10 -6.21
C LYS A 125 -6.56 -4.58 -5.90
N VAL A 126 -6.26 -5.03 -4.69
CA VAL A 126 -6.56 -6.42 -4.27
C VAL A 126 -8.06 -6.69 -4.30
N ALA A 127 -8.88 -5.76 -3.84
CA ALA A 127 -10.34 -5.88 -3.90
C ALA A 127 -10.87 -6.01 -5.34
N CYS A 128 -10.29 -5.29 -6.30
CA CYS A 128 -10.61 -5.44 -7.73
C CYS A 128 -10.21 -6.82 -8.26
N MET A 129 -9.12 -7.39 -7.77
CA MET A 129 -8.68 -8.74 -8.16
C MET A 129 -9.59 -9.84 -7.64
N ILE A 130 -10.31 -9.59 -6.55
CA ILE A 130 -11.22 -10.55 -5.90
C ILE A 130 -12.65 -10.40 -6.42
N LYS A 131 -13.07 -9.16 -6.69
CA LYS A 131 -14.45 -8.82 -7.02
C LYS A 131 -15.00 -9.60 -8.21
N GLY A 132 -16.13 -10.27 -8.00
CA GLY A 132 -16.82 -11.04 -9.03
C GLY A 132 -16.16 -12.37 -9.39
N LYS A 133 -15.20 -12.84 -8.63
CA LYS A 133 -14.53 -14.12 -8.83
C LYS A 133 -15.06 -15.19 -7.87
N THR A 134 -15.04 -16.44 -8.36
CA THR A 134 -15.34 -17.60 -7.51
C THR A 134 -14.19 -17.89 -6.53
N PRO A 135 -14.42 -18.63 -5.44
CA PRO A 135 -13.35 -19.04 -4.53
C PRO A 135 -12.20 -19.75 -5.23
N GLU A 136 -12.47 -20.59 -6.21
CA GLU A 136 -11.48 -21.31 -7.00
C GLU A 136 -10.63 -20.35 -7.84
N GLU A 137 -11.25 -19.35 -8.48
CA GLU A 137 -10.54 -18.32 -9.25
C GLU A 137 -9.67 -17.44 -8.36
N ILE A 138 -10.14 -17.08 -7.16
CA ILE A 138 -9.36 -16.32 -6.17
C ILE A 138 -8.13 -17.13 -5.72
N ARG A 139 -8.30 -18.41 -5.42
CA ARG A 139 -7.19 -19.29 -5.04
C ARG A 139 -6.17 -19.42 -6.15
N ALA A 140 -6.61 -19.59 -7.40
CA ALA A 140 -5.72 -19.62 -8.56
C ALA A 140 -4.98 -18.29 -8.76
N THR A 141 -5.67 -17.16 -8.60
CA THR A 141 -5.09 -15.81 -8.74
C THR A 141 -3.96 -15.55 -7.73
N PHE A 142 -4.13 -16.01 -6.48
CA PHE A 142 -3.15 -15.80 -5.41
C PHE A 142 -2.19 -16.99 -5.21
N GLY A 143 -2.25 -18.01 -6.06
CA GLY A 143 -1.37 -19.17 -5.98
C GLY A 143 -1.57 -20.01 -4.72
N ILE A 144 -2.77 -20.04 -4.17
CA ILE A 144 -3.12 -20.83 -2.99
C ILE A 144 -3.28 -22.29 -3.41
N THR A 145 -2.39 -23.15 -2.95
CA THR A 145 -2.34 -24.58 -3.31
C THR A 145 -2.95 -25.49 -2.26
N GLU A 146 -3.15 -25.00 -1.04
CA GLU A 146 -3.79 -25.75 0.02
C GLU A 146 -5.28 -25.90 -0.27
N GLU A 147 -5.75 -27.14 -0.23
CA GLU A 147 -7.17 -27.44 -0.37
C GLU A 147 -7.81 -27.58 1.01
N PHE A 148 -9.04 -27.09 1.13
CA PHE A 148 -9.85 -27.34 2.31
C PHE A 148 -10.27 -28.81 2.34
N THR A 149 -10.33 -29.40 3.52
CA THR A 149 -10.98 -30.69 3.72
C THR A 149 -12.49 -30.58 3.43
N GLU A 150 -13.15 -31.71 3.14
CA GLU A 150 -14.60 -31.71 2.91
C GLU A 150 -15.39 -31.13 4.09
N GLU A 151 -14.95 -31.38 5.31
CA GLU A 151 -15.56 -30.85 6.54
C GLU A 151 -15.40 -29.32 6.64
N GLU A 152 -14.24 -28.80 6.29
CA GLU A 152 -13.98 -27.35 6.26
C GLU A 152 -14.79 -26.65 5.17
N GLN A 153 -14.86 -27.24 3.99
CA GLN A 153 -15.69 -26.71 2.89
C GLN A 153 -17.16 -26.64 3.28
N GLN A 154 -17.66 -27.69 3.91
CA GLN A 154 -19.06 -27.75 4.32
C GLN A 154 -19.38 -26.75 5.42
N ARG A 155 -18.47 -26.57 6.38
CA ARG A 155 -18.59 -25.56 7.42
C ARG A 155 -18.60 -24.14 6.83
N ILE A 156 -17.69 -23.83 5.90
CA ILE A 156 -17.63 -22.52 5.23
C ILE A 156 -18.92 -22.24 4.45
N LEU A 157 -19.44 -23.23 3.72
CA LEU A 157 -20.71 -23.10 3.01
C LEU A 157 -21.88 -22.83 3.95
N GLU A 158 -21.96 -23.54 5.08
CA GLU A 158 -23.00 -23.33 6.09
C GLU A 158 -22.91 -21.95 6.73
N GLU A 159 -21.70 -21.51 7.10
CA GLU A 159 -21.45 -20.18 7.69
C GLU A 159 -21.78 -19.03 6.74
N ASN A 160 -21.66 -19.23 5.43
CA ASN A 160 -21.91 -18.21 4.40
C ASN A 160 -23.25 -18.39 3.67
N LYS A 161 -24.09 -19.31 4.10
CA LYS A 161 -25.40 -19.59 3.46
C LYS A 161 -26.29 -18.36 3.36
N TRP A 162 -26.16 -17.43 4.31
CA TRP A 162 -26.89 -16.15 4.30
C TRP A 162 -26.53 -15.22 3.12
N CYS A 163 -25.36 -15.43 2.45
CA CYS A 163 -24.95 -14.67 1.28
C CYS A 163 -25.62 -15.14 -0.02
N GLU A 164 -26.19 -16.35 -0.04
CA GLU A 164 -26.79 -16.93 -1.24
C GLU A 164 -28.24 -16.46 -1.46
N ASP A 165 -28.86 -15.85 -0.46
CA ASP A 165 -30.24 -15.36 -0.48
C ASP A 165 -30.37 -13.88 -0.91
N VAL A 166 -29.34 -13.28 -1.57
CA VAL A 166 -29.36 -11.88 -2.04
C VAL A 166 -29.32 -11.79 -3.55
#